data_00e5c296f898bd43d5f2dc498fa3bf65
#
_entry.id   00e5c296f898bd43d5f2dc498fa3bf65
#
_cell.length_a   1.000
_cell.length_b   1.000
_cell.length_c   1.000
_cell.angle_alpha   90.00
_cell.angle_beta   90.00
_cell.angle_gamma   90.00
#
_symmetry.space_group_name_H-M   'P 1'
#
loop_
_entity.id
_entity.type
_entity.pdbx_description
1 polymer ?
#
loop_
_entity_poly.entity_id
_entity_poly.type
_entity_poly.pdbx_seq_one_letter_code
_entity_poly.pdbx_strand_id
1 'polypeptide(L)'
;MRRSDEIDTPRGPARADVDLPHSEPATLLVLGHGAGGDVDAPDLVALRNAALGAGIGVARVTQPYRVAGRRAPAPAGHLDEAWTAVVGELMRRHRSIPTLVVGGRSSGARVACRTAGALSASGVVALAFPLRPPRAPERSRAAELETGLPTLVVNGDRDPFGVPSAGPRIRVEVRPGERHDLRRDPVGIAEVVVDWLRERGWTA
;
A
#
# COMPACT_ATOMS: atom_id res chain seq x y z
N MET A 1 12.96 -2.32 -15.26
CA MET A 1 13.59 -3.64 -14.99
C MET A 1 13.05 -4.15 -13.65
N ARG A 2 12.56 -5.39 -13.57
CA ARG A 2 12.08 -5.98 -12.29
C ARG A 2 13.25 -6.64 -11.57
N ARG A 3 13.44 -6.34 -10.30
CA ARG A 3 14.40 -6.98 -9.41
C ARG A 3 13.64 -7.46 -8.17
N SER A 4 13.93 -8.68 -7.71
CA SER A 4 13.40 -9.23 -6.47
C SER A 4 14.53 -9.37 -5.47
N ASP A 5 14.41 -8.67 -4.35
CA ASP A 5 15.43 -8.63 -3.30
C ASP A 5 14.87 -9.24 -2.01
N GLU A 6 15.68 -10.07 -1.36
CA GLU A 6 15.44 -10.46 0.03
C GLU A 6 16.02 -9.37 0.95
N ILE A 7 15.27 -8.99 1.96
CA ILE A 7 15.65 -7.97 2.94
C ILE A 7 15.46 -8.54 4.33
N ASP A 8 16.54 -8.58 5.11
CA ASP A 8 16.49 -8.99 6.49
C ASP A 8 15.69 -8.00 7.34
N THR A 9 14.84 -8.53 8.21
CA THR A 9 14.05 -7.73 9.16
C THR A 9 14.12 -8.35 10.56
N PRO A 10 13.78 -7.61 11.62
CA PRO A 10 13.68 -8.17 12.97
C PRO A 10 12.69 -9.34 13.12
N ARG A 11 11.87 -9.59 12.07
CA ARG A 11 10.83 -10.64 12.07
C ARG A 11 11.07 -11.73 11.04
N GLY A 12 12.31 -11.84 10.57
CA GLY A 12 12.75 -12.76 9.51
C GLY A 12 12.79 -12.08 8.13
N PRO A 13 13.24 -12.81 7.11
CA PRO A 13 13.40 -12.23 5.77
C PRO A 13 12.06 -11.82 5.16
N ALA A 14 12.03 -10.64 4.59
CA ALA A 14 10.98 -10.15 3.71
C ALA A 14 11.48 -10.16 2.26
N ARG A 15 10.57 -10.06 1.29
CA ARG A 15 10.94 -9.91 -0.12
C ARG A 15 10.36 -8.63 -0.68
N ALA A 16 11.15 -7.88 -1.45
CA ALA A 16 10.72 -6.71 -2.17
C ALA A 16 10.92 -6.91 -3.67
N ASP A 17 9.81 -6.86 -4.43
CA ASP A 17 9.83 -6.85 -5.89
C ASP A 17 9.84 -5.39 -6.34
N VAL A 18 10.99 -4.91 -6.83
CA VAL A 18 11.21 -3.52 -7.22
C VAL A 18 11.17 -3.41 -8.75
N ASP A 19 10.31 -2.54 -9.23
CA ASP A 19 10.17 -2.18 -10.64
C ASP A 19 10.45 -0.67 -10.78
N LEU A 20 11.42 -0.30 -11.61
CA LEU A 20 11.72 1.10 -11.90
C LEU A 20 11.41 1.42 -13.37
N PRO A 21 10.95 2.64 -13.69
CA PRO A 21 10.80 3.11 -15.05
C PRO A 21 12.19 3.28 -15.73
N HIS A 22 12.21 3.64 -17.02
CA HIS A 22 13.46 3.85 -17.75
C HIS A 22 14.19 5.11 -17.30
N SER A 23 13.46 6.19 -16.99
CA SER A 23 13.99 7.40 -16.38
C SER A 23 14.08 7.27 -14.86
N GLU A 24 14.94 8.04 -14.22
CA GLU A 24 15.01 8.09 -12.76
C GLU A 24 13.69 8.64 -12.19
N PRO A 25 12.99 7.89 -11.33
CA PRO A 25 11.71 8.33 -10.80
C PRO A 25 11.88 9.37 -9.69
N ALA A 26 10.98 10.35 -9.65
CA ALA A 26 10.89 11.29 -8.53
C ALA A 26 10.18 10.68 -7.30
N THR A 27 9.47 9.58 -7.47
CA THR A 27 8.67 8.94 -6.43
C THR A 27 8.88 7.43 -6.40
N LEU A 28 8.99 6.88 -5.19
CA LEU A 28 8.89 5.44 -4.92
C LEU A 28 7.56 5.16 -4.21
N LEU A 29 6.71 4.38 -4.85
CA LEU A 29 5.48 3.85 -4.28
C LEU A 29 5.73 2.46 -3.71
N VAL A 30 5.67 2.31 -2.38
CA VAL A 30 5.88 1.02 -1.72
C VAL A 30 4.54 0.43 -1.30
N LEU A 31 4.23 -0.79 -1.76
CA LEU A 31 2.93 -1.43 -1.61
C LEU A 31 3.00 -2.74 -0.81
N GLY A 32 2.16 -2.87 0.21
CA GLY A 32 1.97 -4.08 1.01
C GLY A 32 0.75 -4.88 0.56
N HIS A 33 0.83 -6.22 0.70
CA HIS A 33 -0.28 -7.13 0.36
C HIS A 33 -1.30 -7.30 1.49
N GLY A 34 -2.47 -7.86 1.15
CA GLY A 34 -3.50 -8.28 2.13
C GLY A 34 -3.09 -9.51 2.94
N ALA A 35 -3.75 -9.74 4.07
CA ALA A 35 -3.38 -10.78 5.05
C ALA A 35 -3.24 -12.19 4.46
N GLY A 36 -4.20 -12.65 3.67
CA GLY A 36 -4.17 -13.97 3.02
C GLY A 36 -3.69 -13.95 1.57
N GLY A 37 -3.32 -12.76 1.06
CA GLY A 37 -2.92 -12.54 -0.33
C GLY A 37 -1.41 -12.54 -0.54
N ASP A 38 -1.03 -12.08 -1.72
CA ASP A 38 0.35 -11.87 -2.13
C ASP A 38 0.47 -10.53 -2.90
N VAL A 39 1.67 -10.23 -3.37
CA VAL A 39 1.98 -9.01 -4.11
C VAL A 39 1.51 -9.04 -5.58
N ASP A 40 1.06 -10.20 -6.06
CA ASP A 40 0.53 -10.38 -7.41
C ASP A 40 -1.02 -10.31 -7.46
N ALA A 41 -1.65 -9.77 -6.40
CA ALA A 41 -3.08 -9.44 -6.43
C ALA A 41 -3.39 -8.48 -7.59
N PRO A 42 -4.51 -8.69 -8.32
CA PRO A 42 -4.80 -7.95 -9.56
C PRO A 42 -4.77 -6.43 -9.43
N ASP A 43 -5.28 -5.90 -8.32
CA ASP A 43 -5.27 -4.47 -7.98
C ASP A 43 -3.84 -3.94 -7.80
N LEU A 44 -2.97 -4.68 -7.10
CA LEU A 44 -1.57 -4.29 -6.91
C LEU A 44 -0.75 -4.37 -8.20
N VAL A 45 -1.03 -5.37 -9.05
CA VAL A 45 -0.38 -5.52 -10.36
C VAL A 45 -0.81 -4.42 -11.31
N ALA A 46 -2.11 -4.11 -11.37
CA ALA A 46 -2.63 -3.02 -12.20
C ALA A 46 -2.04 -1.66 -11.76
N LEU A 47 -2.02 -1.39 -10.45
CA LEU A 47 -1.42 -0.18 -9.90
C LEU A 47 0.07 -0.07 -10.22
N ARG A 48 0.82 -1.17 -10.07
CA ARG A 48 2.24 -1.20 -10.45
C ARG A 48 2.44 -0.83 -11.92
N ASN A 49 1.64 -1.40 -12.83
CA ASN A 49 1.75 -1.12 -14.25
C ASN A 49 1.43 0.35 -14.59
N ALA A 50 0.34 0.88 -14.04
CA ALA A 50 -0.08 2.27 -14.25
C ALA A 50 0.93 3.27 -13.67
N ALA A 51 1.45 3.01 -12.45
CA ALA A 51 2.45 3.85 -11.80
C ALA A 51 3.77 3.89 -12.58
N LEU A 52 4.25 2.76 -13.08
CA LEU A 52 5.44 2.71 -13.95
C LEU A 52 5.23 3.52 -15.23
N GLY A 53 4.05 3.43 -15.85
CA GLY A 53 3.67 4.23 -17.02
C GLY A 53 3.64 5.74 -16.74
N ALA A 54 3.44 6.13 -15.48
CA ALA A 54 3.46 7.51 -15.01
C ALA A 54 4.83 7.96 -14.44
N GLY A 55 5.89 7.17 -14.68
CA GLY A 55 7.24 7.51 -14.25
C GLY A 55 7.53 7.29 -12.75
N ILE A 56 6.69 6.53 -12.05
CA ILE A 56 6.82 6.23 -10.62
C ILE A 56 7.52 4.87 -10.45
N GLY A 57 8.54 4.80 -9.60
CA GLY A 57 9.13 3.54 -9.15
C GLY A 57 8.16 2.81 -8.20
N VAL A 58 8.07 1.49 -8.31
CA VAL A 58 7.16 0.69 -7.46
C VAL A 58 7.93 -0.43 -6.78
N ALA A 59 7.75 -0.58 -5.46
CA ALA A 59 8.21 -1.73 -4.71
C ALA A 59 7.00 -2.45 -4.09
N ARG A 60 6.86 -3.76 -4.33
CA ARG A 60 5.81 -4.59 -3.74
C ARG A 60 6.42 -5.53 -2.72
N VAL A 61 6.00 -5.41 -1.46
CA VAL A 61 6.63 -6.05 -0.31
C VAL A 61 5.86 -7.28 0.14
N THR A 62 6.52 -8.43 0.14
CA THR A 62 6.03 -9.66 0.76
C THR A 62 6.55 -9.73 2.20
N GLN A 63 5.64 -9.73 3.16
CA GLN A 63 5.93 -9.79 4.59
C GLN A 63 6.59 -11.11 5.01
N PRO A 64 7.44 -11.13 6.06
CA PRO A 64 8.16 -12.32 6.52
C PRO A 64 7.28 -13.56 6.75
N TYR A 65 6.09 -13.39 7.34
CA TYR A 65 5.20 -14.53 7.56
C TYR A 65 4.77 -15.21 6.24
N ARG A 66 4.64 -14.43 5.15
CA ARG A 66 4.30 -14.95 3.81
C ARG A 66 5.50 -15.60 3.14
N VAL A 67 6.68 -15.00 3.28
CA VAL A 67 7.95 -15.61 2.82
C VAL A 67 8.14 -16.98 3.49
N ALA A 68 7.81 -17.09 4.79
CA ALA A 68 7.82 -18.35 5.55
C ALA A 68 6.63 -19.29 5.23
N GLY A 69 5.82 -19.02 4.20
CA GLY A 69 4.70 -19.87 3.77
C GLY A 69 3.45 -19.83 4.65
N ARG A 70 3.39 -18.97 5.66
CA ARG A 70 2.25 -18.87 6.58
C ARG A 70 1.09 -18.09 5.93
N ARG A 71 -0.15 -18.54 6.13
CA ARG A 71 -1.36 -17.86 5.64
C ARG A 71 -1.90 -16.82 6.61
N ALA A 72 -1.82 -17.09 7.91
CA ALA A 72 -2.30 -16.18 8.95
C ALA A 72 -1.28 -15.04 9.15
N PRO A 73 -1.74 -13.77 9.21
CA PRO A 73 -0.84 -12.66 9.43
C PRO A 73 -0.24 -12.71 10.83
N ALA A 74 0.98 -12.17 10.95
CA ALA A 74 1.60 -11.93 12.24
C ALA A 74 0.85 -10.83 13.01
N PRO A 75 1.07 -10.67 14.33
CA PRO A 75 0.56 -9.53 15.11
C PRO A 75 0.91 -8.18 14.46
N ALA A 76 0.06 -7.18 14.66
CA ALA A 76 0.20 -5.88 14.00
C ALA A 76 1.58 -5.25 14.18
N GLY A 77 2.10 -5.21 15.41
CA GLY A 77 3.44 -4.66 15.69
C GLY A 77 4.57 -5.39 14.95
N HIS A 78 4.48 -6.70 14.76
CA HIS A 78 5.47 -7.47 13.99
C HIS A 78 5.42 -7.12 12.49
N LEU A 79 4.21 -6.89 11.95
CA LEU A 79 4.06 -6.44 10.56
C LEU A 79 4.64 -5.04 10.37
N ASP A 80 4.40 -4.15 11.33
CA ASP A 80 4.87 -2.77 11.31
C ASP A 80 6.41 -2.70 11.40
N GLU A 81 7.02 -3.47 12.30
CA GLU A 81 8.48 -3.56 12.44
C GLU A 81 9.15 -4.07 11.16
N ALA A 82 8.65 -5.18 10.61
CA ALA A 82 9.21 -5.73 9.38
C ALA A 82 9.05 -4.76 8.20
N TRP A 83 7.87 -4.16 8.06
CA TRP A 83 7.59 -3.16 7.02
C TRP A 83 8.52 -1.95 7.13
N THR A 84 8.68 -1.40 8.33
CA THR A 84 9.55 -0.24 8.55
C THR A 84 11.00 -0.54 8.19
N ALA A 85 11.50 -1.73 8.54
CA ALA A 85 12.84 -2.18 8.16
C ALA A 85 13.00 -2.27 6.63
N VAL A 86 12.01 -2.88 5.94
CA VAL A 86 12.04 -3.02 4.47
C VAL A 86 12.01 -1.66 3.79
N VAL A 87 11.08 -0.78 4.17
CA VAL A 87 10.95 0.54 3.54
C VAL A 87 12.20 1.38 3.80
N GLY A 88 12.74 1.35 5.01
CA GLY A 88 13.99 2.04 5.34
C GLY A 88 15.16 1.56 4.48
N GLU A 89 15.30 0.25 4.27
CA GLU A 89 16.33 -0.30 3.40
C GLU A 89 16.12 0.06 1.93
N LEU A 90 14.88 0.05 1.43
CA LEU A 90 14.56 0.49 0.08
C LEU A 90 14.94 1.96 -0.15
N MET A 91 14.59 2.84 0.78
CA MET A 91 14.93 4.26 0.69
C MET A 91 16.45 4.49 0.78
N ARG A 92 17.18 3.70 1.57
CA ARG A 92 18.64 3.74 1.62
C ARG A 92 19.27 3.33 0.28
N ARG A 93 18.72 2.30 -0.39
CA ARG A 93 19.20 1.84 -1.71
C ARG A 93 18.85 2.81 -2.84
N HIS A 94 17.72 3.50 -2.72
CA HIS A 94 17.18 4.42 -3.73
C HIS A 94 17.16 5.86 -3.21
N ARG A 95 18.24 6.28 -2.55
CA ARG A 95 18.36 7.60 -1.89
C ARG A 95 18.26 8.81 -2.85
N SER A 96 18.40 8.59 -4.14
CA SER A 96 18.19 9.63 -5.17
C SER A 96 16.70 9.92 -5.41
N ILE A 97 15.78 9.02 -4.99
CA ILE A 97 14.35 9.21 -5.13
C ILE A 97 13.84 10.03 -3.93
N PRO A 98 13.42 11.30 -4.13
CA PRO A 98 13.12 12.20 -3.01
C PRO A 98 11.77 11.96 -2.35
N THR A 99 10.80 11.36 -3.06
CA THR A 99 9.42 11.21 -2.57
C THR A 99 9.12 9.75 -2.26
N LEU A 100 8.67 9.48 -1.04
CA LEU A 100 8.16 8.18 -0.62
C LEU A 100 6.64 8.25 -0.45
N VAL A 101 5.92 7.39 -1.18
CA VAL A 101 4.51 7.12 -0.93
C VAL A 101 4.37 5.67 -0.47
N VAL A 102 3.71 5.46 0.65
CA VAL A 102 3.46 4.11 1.18
C VAL A 102 2.01 3.72 0.97
N GLY A 103 1.75 2.44 0.80
CA GLY A 103 0.39 2.00 0.60
C GLY A 103 0.25 0.49 0.65
N GLY A 104 -0.90 0.02 0.22
CA GLY A 104 -1.15 -1.40 0.12
C GLY A 104 -2.64 -1.73 0.16
N ARG A 105 -2.92 -3.03 0.23
CA ARG A 105 -4.27 -3.56 0.22
C ARG A 105 -4.62 -4.19 1.57
N SER A 106 -5.80 -3.87 2.10
CA SER A 106 -6.35 -4.48 3.32
C SER A 106 -5.38 -4.41 4.52
N SER A 107 -4.76 -5.51 4.92
CA SER A 107 -3.75 -5.54 5.97
C SER A 107 -2.54 -4.65 5.63
N GLY A 108 -2.09 -4.65 4.38
CA GLY A 108 -1.01 -3.80 3.90
C GLY A 108 -1.36 -2.30 3.98
N ALA A 109 -2.60 -1.92 3.66
CA ALA A 109 -3.09 -0.56 3.83
C ALA A 109 -3.00 -0.10 5.29
N ARG A 110 -3.41 -0.95 6.23
CA ARG A 110 -3.32 -0.65 7.67
C ARG A 110 -1.88 -0.47 8.14
N VAL A 111 -0.98 -1.35 7.72
CA VAL A 111 0.46 -1.23 8.02
C VAL A 111 1.01 0.10 7.50
N ALA A 112 0.71 0.43 6.25
CA ALA A 112 1.14 1.69 5.64
C ALA A 112 0.62 2.91 6.44
N CYS A 113 -0.67 2.92 6.81
CA CYS A 113 -1.24 4.01 7.62
C CYS A 113 -0.53 4.19 8.97
N ARG A 114 -0.33 3.09 9.72
CA ARG A 114 0.27 3.15 11.07
C ARG A 114 1.74 3.58 11.06
N THR A 115 2.46 3.28 9.97
CA THR A 115 3.92 3.50 9.91
C THR A 115 4.33 4.72 9.09
N ALA A 116 3.40 5.33 8.34
CA ALA A 116 3.70 6.42 7.40
C ALA A 116 4.44 7.60 8.04
N GLY A 117 4.03 8.03 9.24
CA GLY A 117 4.67 9.12 9.96
C GLY A 117 6.12 8.80 10.36
N ALA A 118 6.36 7.60 10.91
CA ALA A 118 7.71 7.16 11.29
C ALA A 118 8.64 6.99 10.08
N LEU A 119 8.09 6.71 8.91
CA LEU A 119 8.83 6.58 7.65
C LEU A 119 9.04 7.91 6.94
N SER A 120 8.52 9.03 7.47
CA SER A 120 8.52 10.33 6.79
C SER A 120 7.94 10.27 5.38
N ALA A 121 6.90 9.46 5.20
CA ALA A 121 6.22 9.34 3.92
C ALA A 121 5.54 10.65 3.52
N SER A 122 5.47 10.93 2.22
CA SER A 122 4.76 12.11 1.67
C SER A 122 3.25 11.89 1.60
N GLY A 123 2.79 10.63 1.51
CA GLY A 123 1.37 10.30 1.47
C GLY A 123 1.11 8.80 1.57
N VAL A 124 -0.17 8.46 1.66
CA VAL A 124 -0.63 7.08 1.85
C VAL A 124 -1.69 6.70 0.81
N VAL A 125 -1.57 5.49 0.25
CA VAL A 125 -2.57 4.87 -0.62
C VAL A 125 -3.14 3.62 0.07
N ALA A 126 -4.41 3.67 0.47
CA ALA A 126 -5.09 2.61 1.19
C ALA A 126 -6.16 1.94 0.31
N LEU A 127 -5.83 0.80 -0.29
CA LEU A 127 -6.76 0.01 -1.10
C LEU A 127 -7.54 -0.96 -0.22
N ALA A 128 -8.86 -1.00 -0.37
CA ALA A 128 -9.77 -1.84 0.41
C ALA A 128 -9.45 -1.76 1.92
N PHE A 129 -9.40 -0.54 2.47
CA PHE A 129 -9.13 -0.36 3.89
C PHE A 129 -10.23 -1.02 4.73
N PRO A 130 -9.89 -1.99 5.61
CA PRO A 130 -10.87 -2.74 6.35
C PRO A 130 -11.33 -1.97 7.59
N LEU A 131 -12.29 -1.05 7.43
CA LEU A 131 -12.75 -0.13 8.47
C LEU A 131 -13.23 -0.84 9.73
N ARG A 132 -13.96 -1.94 9.60
CA ARG A 132 -14.52 -2.70 10.71
C ARG A 132 -14.29 -4.20 10.52
N PRO A 133 -13.75 -4.90 11.55
CA PRO A 133 -13.63 -6.35 11.46
C PRO A 133 -15.03 -6.98 11.46
N PRO A 134 -15.32 -7.97 10.57
CA PRO A 134 -16.65 -8.59 10.51
C PRO A 134 -17.12 -9.26 11.80
N ARG A 135 -16.16 -9.73 12.62
CA ARG A 135 -16.44 -10.39 13.92
C ARG A 135 -16.50 -9.43 15.11
N ALA A 136 -16.20 -8.15 14.89
CA ALA A 136 -16.23 -7.09 15.90
C ALA A 136 -16.55 -5.75 15.22
N PRO A 137 -17.76 -5.61 14.63
CA PRO A 137 -18.12 -4.45 13.82
C PRO A 137 -18.18 -3.14 14.63
N GLU A 138 -18.27 -3.24 15.95
CA GLU A 138 -18.18 -2.11 16.89
C GLU A 138 -16.76 -1.51 16.96
N ARG A 139 -15.73 -2.28 16.57
CA ARG A 139 -14.35 -1.84 16.60
C ARG A 139 -13.98 -1.14 15.30
N SER A 140 -14.15 0.17 15.26
CA SER A 140 -13.68 0.98 14.13
C SER A 140 -12.16 1.08 14.13
N ARG A 141 -11.59 1.06 12.92
CA ARG A 141 -10.17 1.31 12.66
C ARG A 141 -9.94 2.69 12.02
N ALA A 142 -10.94 3.56 12.05
CA ALA A 142 -10.86 4.88 11.43
C ALA A 142 -9.65 5.69 11.94
N ALA A 143 -9.30 5.55 13.21
CA ALA A 143 -8.13 6.21 13.80
C ALA A 143 -6.80 5.85 13.10
N GLU A 144 -6.67 4.68 12.46
CA GLU A 144 -5.47 4.33 11.70
C GLU A 144 -5.32 5.17 10.41
N LEU A 145 -6.41 5.77 9.90
CA LEU A 145 -6.40 6.66 8.74
C LEU A 145 -5.98 8.10 9.09
N GLU A 146 -5.98 8.47 10.36
CA GLU A 146 -5.55 9.79 10.85
C GLU A 146 -4.02 9.90 10.85
N THR A 147 -3.42 9.69 9.67
CA THR A 147 -1.98 9.66 9.47
C THR A 147 -1.32 11.03 9.59
N GLY A 148 -2.10 12.11 9.54
CA GLY A 148 -1.61 13.48 9.40
C GLY A 148 -1.11 13.83 7.99
N LEU A 149 -1.07 12.86 7.07
CA LEU A 149 -0.58 12.99 5.70
C LEU A 149 -1.72 12.96 4.69
N PRO A 150 -1.52 13.47 3.46
CA PRO A 150 -2.42 13.20 2.36
C PRO A 150 -2.64 11.70 2.20
N THR A 151 -3.90 11.26 2.31
CA THR A 151 -4.28 9.85 2.26
C THR A 151 -5.40 9.65 1.24
N LEU A 152 -5.17 8.76 0.27
CA LEU A 152 -6.21 8.26 -0.62
C LEU A 152 -6.68 6.90 -0.15
N VAL A 153 -7.98 6.76 0.04
CA VAL A 153 -8.65 5.49 0.30
C VAL A 153 -9.45 5.11 -0.94
N VAL A 154 -9.29 3.89 -1.44
CA VAL A 154 -10.12 3.35 -2.52
C VAL A 154 -10.80 2.08 -2.01
N ASN A 155 -12.11 2.13 -1.82
CA ASN A 155 -12.91 1.00 -1.33
C ASN A 155 -14.07 0.70 -2.27
N GLY A 156 -14.51 -0.57 -2.30
CA GLY A 156 -15.74 -0.96 -2.95
C GLY A 156 -16.97 -0.61 -2.11
N ASP A 157 -18.09 -0.25 -2.77
CA ASP A 157 -19.39 -0.02 -2.10
C ASP A 157 -19.99 -1.29 -1.49
N ARG A 158 -19.52 -2.47 -1.94
CA ARG A 158 -19.93 -3.80 -1.43
C ARG A 158 -18.87 -4.45 -0.54
N ASP A 159 -17.92 -3.66 -0.02
CA ASP A 159 -16.92 -4.18 0.91
C ASP A 159 -17.55 -4.50 2.27
N PRO A 160 -17.53 -5.76 2.72
CA PRO A 160 -18.14 -6.16 4.01
C PRO A 160 -17.41 -5.55 5.22
N PHE A 161 -16.22 -5.01 5.05
CA PHE A 161 -15.50 -4.29 6.11
C PHE A 161 -15.93 -2.82 6.23
N GLY A 162 -16.84 -2.36 5.35
CA GLY A 162 -17.34 -1.00 5.32
C GLY A 162 -16.43 -0.01 4.57
N VAL A 163 -16.98 1.17 4.32
CA VAL A 163 -16.30 2.26 3.62
C VAL A 163 -15.96 3.35 4.64
N PRO A 164 -14.70 3.81 4.71
CA PRO A 164 -14.33 4.95 5.55
C PRO A 164 -14.98 6.25 5.11
N SER A 165 -15.07 7.21 6.01
CA SER A 165 -15.50 8.58 5.70
C SER A 165 -14.31 9.41 5.24
N ALA A 166 -14.55 10.35 4.33
CA ALA A 166 -13.58 11.37 3.95
C ALA A 166 -13.29 12.33 5.12
N GLY A 167 -12.13 12.97 5.09
CA GLY A 167 -11.69 13.92 6.10
C GLY A 167 -10.78 15.00 5.48
N PRO A 168 -10.26 15.94 6.27
CA PRO A 168 -9.46 17.06 5.74
C PRO A 168 -8.23 16.65 4.92
N ARG A 169 -7.63 15.50 5.25
CA ARG A 169 -6.48 14.93 4.54
C ARG A 169 -6.78 13.56 3.93
N ILE A 170 -8.01 13.08 4.06
CA ILE A 170 -8.45 11.75 3.63
C ILE A 170 -9.46 11.92 2.49
N ARG A 171 -9.02 11.58 1.28
CA ARG A 171 -9.90 11.43 0.11
C ARG A 171 -10.38 9.98 0.05
N VAL A 172 -11.67 9.78 -0.14
CA VAL A 172 -12.28 8.45 -0.26
C VAL A 172 -12.92 8.33 -1.64
N GLU A 173 -12.45 7.37 -2.41
CA GLU A 173 -13.01 6.99 -3.71
C GLU A 173 -13.75 5.67 -3.56
N VAL A 174 -15.06 5.72 -3.74
CA VAL A 174 -15.93 4.55 -3.64
C VAL A 174 -16.15 3.96 -5.03
N ARG A 175 -15.76 2.70 -5.21
CA ARG A 175 -15.88 2.02 -6.51
C ARG A 175 -17.17 1.19 -6.58
N PRO A 176 -18.11 1.55 -7.48
CA PRO A 176 -19.40 0.87 -7.57
C PRO A 176 -19.27 -0.61 -7.95
N GLY A 177 -19.96 -1.48 -7.21
CA GLY A 177 -19.97 -2.92 -7.43
C GLY A 177 -18.73 -3.67 -6.97
N GLU A 178 -17.68 -2.97 -6.55
CA GLU A 178 -16.47 -3.59 -6.02
C GLU A 178 -16.68 -4.15 -4.60
N ARG A 179 -15.98 -5.24 -4.34
CA ARG A 179 -15.90 -5.89 -3.05
C ARG A 179 -14.52 -5.65 -2.41
N HIS A 180 -14.26 -6.29 -1.28
CA HIS A 180 -12.99 -6.19 -0.57
C HIS A 180 -11.77 -6.62 -1.40
N ASP A 181 -11.95 -7.45 -2.39
CA ASP A 181 -10.86 -7.97 -3.24
C ASP A 181 -10.53 -7.07 -4.45
N LEU A 182 -11.31 -6.02 -4.72
CA LEU A 182 -11.08 -5.01 -5.76
C LEU A 182 -10.71 -5.64 -7.12
N ARG A 183 -11.44 -6.72 -7.52
CA ARG A 183 -11.08 -7.52 -8.70
C ARG A 183 -11.87 -7.18 -9.95
N ARG A 184 -12.94 -6.42 -9.82
CA ARG A 184 -13.86 -6.17 -10.94
C ARG A 184 -13.28 -5.19 -11.96
N ASP A 185 -12.65 -4.11 -11.44
CA ASP A 185 -12.04 -3.06 -12.25
C ASP A 185 -10.69 -2.61 -11.68
N PRO A 186 -9.67 -3.49 -11.67
CA PRO A 186 -8.37 -3.16 -11.12
C PRO A 186 -7.64 -2.07 -11.91
N VAL A 187 -7.95 -1.92 -13.21
CA VAL A 187 -7.36 -0.86 -14.06
C VAL A 187 -7.93 0.50 -13.67
N GLY A 188 -9.25 0.66 -13.58
CA GLY A 188 -9.85 1.92 -13.15
C GLY A 188 -9.50 2.31 -11.71
N ILE A 189 -9.22 1.35 -10.83
CA ILE A 189 -8.67 1.62 -9.50
C ILE A 189 -7.26 2.19 -9.59
N ALA A 190 -6.42 1.60 -10.43
CA ALA A 190 -5.05 2.05 -10.65
C ALA A 190 -5.00 3.46 -11.25
N GLU A 191 -5.89 3.77 -12.20
CA GLU A 191 -6.03 5.10 -12.80
C GLU A 191 -6.37 6.17 -11.74
N VAL A 192 -7.35 5.90 -10.88
CA VAL A 192 -7.72 6.79 -9.76
C VAL A 192 -6.52 7.08 -8.86
N VAL A 193 -5.71 6.07 -8.54
CA VAL A 193 -4.52 6.27 -7.72
C VAL A 193 -3.47 7.11 -8.44
N VAL A 194 -3.20 6.82 -9.72
CA VAL A 194 -2.21 7.58 -10.50
C VAL A 194 -2.65 9.03 -10.69
N ASP A 195 -3.93 9.29 -10.94
CA ASP A 195 -4.46 10.63 -11.05
C ASP A 195 -4.29 11.41 -9.74
N TRP A 196 -4.58 10.77 -8.60
CA TRP A 196 -4.34 11.38 -7.29
C TRP A 196 -2.85 11.68 -7.04
N LEU A 197 -1.93 10.80 -7.46
CA LEU A 197 -0.49 11.04 -7.36
C LEU A 197 -0.06 12.19 -8.27
N ARG A 198 -0.65 12.32 -9.47
CA ARG A 198 -0.40 13.40 -10.43
C ARG A 198 -0.88 14.75 -9.90
N GLU A 199 -2.06 14.82 -9.30
CA GLU A 199 -2.59 16.04 -8.65
C GLU A 199 -1.65 16.59 -7.56
N ARG A 200 -0.79 15.75 -7.01
CA ARG A 200 0.19 16.10 -5.97
C ARG A 200 1.59 16.39 -6.51
N GLY A 201 1.78 16.31 -7.83
CA GLY A 201 3.09 16.48 -8.43
C GLY A 201 4.07 15.33 -8.13
N TRP A 202 3.56 14.11 -7.89
CA TRP A 202 4.37 12.93 -7.56
C TRP A 202 4.55 11.97 -8.75
N THR A 203 4.22 12.39 -9.94
CA THR A 203 4.52 11.71 -11.21
C THR A 203 5.66 12.42 -11.92
N ALA A 204 6.26 11.75 -12.94
CA ALA A 204 7.23 12.37 -13.82
C ALA A 204 6.57 13.35 -14.80
#